data_63cd9c5f759afd321a0e24d209b615e5
#
_entry.id   63cd9c5f759afd321a0e24d209b615e5
#
_cell.length_a   1.000
_cell.length_b   1.000
_cell.length_c   1.000
_cell.angle_alpha   90.00
_cell.angle_beta   90.00
_cell.angle_gamma   90.00
#
_symmetry.space_group_name_H-M   'P 1'
#
loop_
_entity.id
_entity.type
_entity.pdbx_description
1 polymer ?
#
loop_
_entity_poly.entity_id
_entity_poly.type
_entity_poly.pdbx_seq_one_letter_code
_entity_poly.pdbx_strand_id
1 'polypeptide(L)'
;MKELCIYSSFTLLEFSMNKKKVITFLSLIVVTLCAIAGCISPSIELANTPSVTNVKQESVQLIVSAAADLNYVFPEIAKLWEQETKHQVTFNFGSTGQLAQQIDRGAPVDLFAAANKKFVEELDKKGLIFSDTKALYGVGRITLWQKEGSTLEIKDIKDLIKPEIKRVAIANPDHAPYGVATREAMQSVGIWEALQSKLVFGENIKQTQQYAETGNVDLAIVALSLSVNKSGKWTLIPSELHKPLEQMLAIPKSSPHPDVAKKLAAFINGEKGRLLMRKYGFILAGEKPTS
;
A
#
# COMPACT_ATOMS: atom_id res chain seq x y z
N MET A 1 48.00 35.69 3.77
CA MET A 1 49.14 35.02 3.10
C MET A 1 48.62 33.66 2.60
N LYS A 2 48.70 33.51 1.23
CA LYS A 2 48.70 32.29 0.41
C LYS A 2 47.55 31.31 0.62
N GLU A 3 46.47 31.33 -0.20
CA GLU A 3 46.28 30.68 -1.52
C GLU A 3 46.92 29.29 -1.68
N LEU A 4 46.13 28.30 -1.95
CA LEU A 4 46.35 27.38 -3.05
C LEU A 4 45.04 26.69 -3.50
N CYS A 5 44.64 27.03 -4.72
CA CYS A 5 43.73 26.30 -5.60
C CYS A 5 44.33 24.94 -5.99
N ILE A 6 43.48 23.91 -6.01
CA ILE A 6 43.75 22.75 -6.88
C ILE A 6 42.51 22.48 -7.74
N TYR A 7 42.64 22.86 -9.01
CA TYR A 7 41.82 22.42 -10.13
C TYR A 7 42.22 20.98 -10.48
N SER A 8 41.28 20.10 -10.61
CA SER A 8 41.48 18.81 -11.28
C SER A 8 40.49 18.67 -12.42
N SER A 9 41.08 18.68 -13.59
CA SER A 9 40.50 18.56 -14.92
C SER A 9 39.82 17.22 -15.15
N PHE A 10 38.57 17.24 -15.56
CA PHE A 10 37.91 16.08 -16.18
C PHE A 10 38.01 16.21 -17.71
N THR A 11 38.78 15.33 -18.31
CA THR A 11 38.99 15.18 -19.75
C THR A 11 37.73 14.65 -20.43
N LEU A 12 37.24 15.38 -21.40
CA LEU A 12 36.27 14.94 -22.41
C LEU A 12 36.90 13.85 -23.29
N LEU A 13 36.30 12.69 -23.33
CA LEU A 13 36.54 11.67 -24.35
C LEU A 13 35.57 11.90 -25.49
N GLU A 14 36.04 12.53 -26.55
CA GLU A 14 35.40 12.60 -27.85
C GLU A 14 35.39 11.22 -28.52
N PHE A 15 34.19 10.69 -28.75
CA PHE A 15 34.03 9.49 -29.60
C PHE A 15 33.80 9.93 -31.04
N SER A 16 34.87 9.94 -31.82
CA SER A 16 34.87 10.14 -33.26
C SER A 16 34.20 8.96 -33.96
N MET A 17 32.98 9.17 -34.50
CA MET A 17 32.36 8.21 -35.40
C MET A 17 32.77 8.46 -36.86
N ASN A 18 33.43 7.48 -37.40
CA ASN A 18 33.95 7.42 -38.75
C ASN A 18 32.83 7.29 -39.79
N LYS A 19 32.60 8.38 -40.54
CA LYS A 19 31.70 8.45 -41.71
C LYS A 19 32.35 7.80 -42.93
N LYS A 20 32.34 6.49 -43.06
CA LYS A 20 32.59 5.80 -44.36
C LYS A 20 32.07 4.37 -44.27
N LYS A 21 30.81 4.14 -44.66
CA LYS A 21 30.25 2.91 -45.24
C LYS A 21 28.73 3.04 -45.43
N VAL A 22 28.37 4.05 -46.20
CA VAL A 22 27.07 4.09 -46.90
C VAL A 22 27.47 4.29 -48.34
N ILE A 23 27.17 3.42 -49.19
CA ILE A 23 27.12 3.36 -50.66
C ILE A 23 27.63 1.98 -51.08
N THR A 24 26.72 1.16 -51.46
CA THR A 24 26.73 0.25 -52.60
C THR A 24 25.81 -0.95 -52.33
N PHE A 25 24.61 -0.90 -52.81
CA PHE A 25 23.93 -2.01 -53.50
C PHE A 25 22.60 -1.49 -54.09
N LEU A 26 22.78 -0.81 -55.23
CA LEU A 26 21.70 -0.55 -56.18
C LEU A 26 22.07 -1.26 -57.46
N SER A 27 21.16 -1.99 -57.99
CA SER A 27 21.07 -2.61 -59.34
C SER A 27 21.04 -4.15 -59.34
N LEU A 28 19.85 -4.72 -59.57
CA LEU A 28 19.62 -5.41 -60.84
C LEU A 28 18.12 -5.68 -61.02
N ILE A 29 17.54 -4.94 -61.92
CA ILE A 29 16.23 -5.20 -62.53
C ILE A 29 16.45 -6.24 -63.61
N VAL A 30 15.69 -7.35 -63.58
CA VAL A 30 15.45 -8.17 -64.79
C VAL A 30 13.95 -8.44 -64.90
N VAL A 31 13.43 -7.78 -65.90
CA VAL A 31 12.10 -8.03 -66.44
C VAL A 31 12.11 -9.34 -67.22
N THR A 32 11.18 -10.23 -66.92
CA THR A 32 10.76 -11.24 -67.88
C THR A 32 9.26 -11.40 -67.88
N LEU A 33 8.67 -10.92 -68.93
CA LEU A 33 7.28 -11.08 -69.33
C LEU A 33 7.07 -12.48 -69.90
N CYS A 34 6.15 -13.26 -69.41
CA CYS A 34 5.56 -14.39 -70.13
C CYS A 34 4.07 -14.44 -69.82
N ALA A 35 3.31 -14.04 -70.82
CA ALA A 35 1.87 -14.33 -70.90
C ALA A 35 1.66 -15.81 -71.16
N ILE A 36 0.58 -16.42 -70.75
CA ILE A 36 -0.45 -17.15 -71.52
C ILE A 36 -1.33 -18.00 -70.57
N ALA A 37 -2.62 -17.89 -70.89
CA ALA A 37 -3.70 -18.84 -70.74
C ALA A 37 -4.30 -19.16 -69.36
N GLY A 38 -5.53 -18.75 -69.29
CA GLY A 38 -6.57 -18.96 -68.33
C GLY A 38 -6.86 -20.37 -67.87
N CYS A 39 -7.24 -20.47 -66.62
CA CYS A 39 -8.16 -21.48 -66.14
C CYS A 39 -9.06 -20.79 -65.09
N ILE A 40 -10.31 -20.71 -65.40
CA ILE A 40 -11.39 -20.30 -64.50
C ILE A 40 -11.59 -21.46 -63.49
N SER A 41 -11.26 -21.23 -62.22
CA SER A 41 -11.64 -22.09 -61.10
C SER A 41 -12.56 -21.30 -60.17
N PRO A 42 -13.68 -21.92 -59.71
CA PRO A 42 -14.66 -21.21 -58.88
C PRO A 42 -14.05 -20.89 -57.51
N SER A 43 -14.14 -19.61 -57.16
CA SER A 43 -13.76 -19.10 -55.85
C SER A 43 -14.67 -19.72 -54.79
N ILE A 44 -14.14 -20.62 -54.00
CA ILE A 44 -14.74 -20.97 -52.72
C ILE A 44 -14.46 -19.81 -51.78
N GLU A 45 -15.49 -19.06 -51.45
CA GLU A 45 -15.53 -18.02 -50.47
C GLU A 45 -15.30 -18.68 -49.10
N LEU A 46 -14.04 -18.72 -48.64
CA LEU A 46 -13.72 -19.15 -47.26
C LEU A 46 -14.33 -18.12 -46.35
N ALA A 47 -15.37 -18.54 -45.61
CA ALA A 47 -15.96 -17.79 -44.53
C ALA A 47 -14.86 -17.19 -43.64
N ASN A 48 -14.90 -15.88 -43.46
CA ASN A 48 -14.10 -15.13 -42.49
C ASN A 48 -14.33 -15.70 -41.09
N THR A 49 -13.44 -16.59 -40.67
CA THR A 49 -13.31 -16.88 -39.24
C THR A 49 -12.89 -15.60 -38.54
N PRO A 50 -13.62 -15.13 -37.54
CA PRO A 50 -13.18 -13.96 -36.81
C PRO A 50 -11.83 -14.29 -36.17
N SER A 51 -10.80 -13.59 -36.63
CA SER A 51 -9.47 -13.62 -36.01
C SER A 51 -9.65 -13.16 -34.58
N VAL A 52 -9.56 -14.09 -33.63
CA VAL A 52 -9.49 -13.75 -32.21
C VAL A 52 -8.15 -13.05 -32.05
N THR A 53 -8.20 -11.72 -32.16
CA THR A 53 -7.08 -10.86 -31.77
C THR A 53 -6.85 -11.12 -30.30
N ASN A 54 -5.80 -11.86 -30.00
CA ASN A 54 -5.27 -12.02 -28.65
C ASN A 54 -4.79 -10.62 -28.23
N VAL A 55 -5.69 -9.81 -27.66
CA VAL A 55 -5.35 -8.53 -27.07
C VAL A 55 -4.43 -8.86 -25.91
N LYS A 56 -3.13 -8.73 -26.14
CA LYS A 56 -2.11 -8.84 -25.09
C LYS A 56 -2.47 -7.76 -24.07
N GLN A 57 -3.10 -8.16 -22.97
CA GLN A 57 -3.47 -7.24 -21.90
C GLN A 57 -2.17 -6.63 -21.37
N GLU A 58 -1.99 -5.32 -21.60
CA GLU A 58 -0.80 -4.62 -21.12
C GLU A 58 -0.75 -4.69 -19.59
N SER A 59 0.45 -5.00 -19.08
CA SER A 59 0.72 -4.98 -17.66
C SER A 59 0.68 -3.54 -17.15
N VAL A 60 -0.13 -3.27 -16.13
CA VAL A 60 -0.25 -1.96 -15.48
C VAL A 60 0.41 -2.04 -14.12
N GLN A 61 1.14 -0.99 -13.74
CA GLN A 61 1.65 -0.81 -12.39
C GLN A 61 0.73 0.15 -11.63
N LEU A 62 0.10 -0.35 -10.56
CA LEU A 62 -0.75 0.43 -9.67
C LEU A 62 0.04 1.00 -8.49
N ILE A 63 -0.24 2.25 -8.14
CA ILE A 63 0.27 2.90 -6.92
C ILE A 63 -0.84 2.85 -5.86
N VAL A 64 -0.60 2.13 -4.78
CA VAL A 64 -1.54 1.98 -3.66
C VAL A 64 -1.04 2.74 -2.44
N SER A 65 -1.74 3.81 -2.06
CA SER A 65 -1.51 4.49 -0.78
C SER A 65 -2.31 3.78 0.32
N ALA A 66 -1.61 3.10 1.21
CA ALA A 66 -2.21 2.24 2.23
C ALA A 66 -1.79 2.60 3.65
N ALA A 67 -2.72 2.56 4.58
CA ALA A 67 -2.43 2.72 5.99
C ALA A 67 -1.40 1.69 6.46
N ALA A 68 -0.48 2.10 7.32
CA ALA A 68 0.70 1.32 7.67
C ALA A 68 0.42 0.04 8.48
N ASP A 69 -0.79 -0.13 8.99
CA ASP A 69 -1.26 -1.39 9.59
C ASP A 69 -1.44 -2.51 8.55
N LEU A 70 -1.53 -2.16 7.26
CA LEU A 70 -1.63 -3.08 6.13
C LEU A 70 -0.27 -3.57 5.61
N ASN A 71 0.83 -3.14 6.23
CA ASN A 71 2.21 -3.34 5.75
C ASN A 71 2.59 -4.81 5.51
N TYR A 72 1.94 -5.74 6.18
CA TYR A 72 2.18 -7.18 5.99
C TYR A 72 1.10 -7.86 5.14
N VAL A 73 -0.17 -7.54 5.37
CA VAL A 73 -1.28 -8.24 4.70
C VAL A 73 -1.43 -7.84 3.24
N PHE A 74 -1.29 -6.56 2.91
CA PHE A 74 -1.49 -6.10 1.53
C PHE A 74 -0.43 -6.60 0.54
N PRO A 75 0.87 -6.70 0.89
CA PRO A 75 1.84 -7.37 0.02
C PRO A 75 1.53 -8.85 -0.23
N GLU A 76 0.97 -9.60 0.75
CA GLU A 76 0.53 -10.98 0.50
C GLU A 76 -0.68 -11.02 -0.46
N ILE A 77 -1.64 -10.11 -0.31
CA ILE A 77 -2.79 -10.00 -1.23
C ILE A 77 -2.32 -9.60 -2.63
N ALA A 78 -1.44 -8.60 -2.73
CA ALA A 78 -0.92 -8.14 -4.01
C ALA A 78 -0.17 -9.24 -4.75
N LYS A 79 0.65 -10.03 -4.06
CA LYS A 79 1.35 -11.16 -4.65
C LYS A 79 0.40 -12.17 -5.32
N LEU A 80 -0.74 -12.48 -4.68
CA LEU A 80 -1.75 -13.36 -5.27
C LEU A 80 -2.41 -12.71 -6.49
N TRP A 81 -2.78 -11.44 -6.37
CA TRP A 81 -3.42 -10.70 -7.45
C TRP A 81 -2.51 -10.53 -8.67
N GLU A 82 -1.22 -10.23 -8.46
CA GLU A 82 -0.20 -10.11 -9.52
C GLU A 82 0.02 -11.43 -10.27
N GLN A 83 -0.03 -12.57 -9.56
CA GLN A 83 0.07 -13.89 -10.18
C GLN A 83 -1.12 -14.18 -11.12
N GLU A 84 -2.32 -13.73 -10.75
CA GLU A 84 -3.54 -13.98 -11.53
C GLU A 84 -3.73 -13.00 -12.69
N THR A 85 -3.30 -11.74 -12.54
CA THR A 85 -3.61 -10.67 -13.49
C THR A 85 -2.42 -10.19 -14.31
N LYS A 86 -1.19 -10.47 -13.86
CA LYS A 86 0.07 -9.94 -14.42
C LYS A 86 0.25 -8.43 -14.25
N HIS A 87 -0.69 -7.72 -13.62
CA HIS A 87 -0.48 -6.34 -13.21
C HIS A 87 0.44 -6.30 -11.99
N GLN A 88 1.05 -5.13 -11.72
CA GLN A 88 1.98 -4.94 -10.61
C GLN A 88 1.39 -3.96 -9.58
N VAL A 89 1.81 -4.08 -8.31
CA VAL A 89 1.40 -3.17 -7.24
C VAL A 89 2.62 -2.59 -6.52
N THR A 90 2.65 -1.28 -6.40
CA THR A 90 3.62 -0.58 -5.55
C THR A 90 2.89 0.09 -4.40
N PHE A 91 3.40 -0.08 -3.18
CA PHE A 91 2.80 0.48 -1.98
C PHE A 91 3.53 1.72 -1.49
N ASN A 92 2.74 2.74 -1.14
CA ASN A 92 3.13 3.86 -0.31
C ASN A 92 2.44 3.69 1.06
N PHE A 93 3.17 3.15 2.04
CA PHE A 93 2.64 2.97 3.39
C PHE A 93 2.88 4.18 4.26
N GLY A 94 1.84 4.64 4.95
CA GLY A 94 1.93 5.81 5.81
C GLY A 94 0.79 5.94 6.82
N SER A 95 0.76 7.06 7.53
CA SER A 95 -0.40 7.43 8.32
C SER A 95 -1.56 7.84 7.40
N THR A 96 -2.76 7.38 7.70
CA THR A 96 -3.95 7.65 6.89
C THR A 96 -4.16 9.16 6.63
N GLY A 97 -3.96 10.01 7.64
CA GLY A 97 -4.15 11.45 7.49
C GLY A 97 -3.11 12.08 6.55
N GLN A 98 -1.86 11.66 6.63
CA GLN A 98 -0.81 12.13 5.73
C GLN A 98 -1.04 11.67 4.29
N LEU A 99 -1.46 10.41 4.09
CA LEU A 99 -1.80 9.88 2.76
C LEU A 99 -3.02 10.61 2.16
N ALA A 100 -4.04 10.87 2.97
CA ALA A 100 -5.20 11.64 2.53
C ALA A 100 -4.81 13.08 2.11
N GLN A 101 -3.90 13.74 2.83
CA GLN A 101 -3.37 15.05 2.43
C GLN A 101 -2.57 14.99 1.13
N GLN A 102 -1.82 13.93 0.87
CA GLN A 102 -1.12 13.75 -0.41
C GLN A 102 -2.12 13.65 -1.57
N ILE A 103 -3.20 12.89 -1.41
CA ILE A 103 -4.28 12.77 -2.40
C ILE A 103 -4.98 14.12 -2.60
N ASP A 104 -5.27 14.85 -1.52
CA ASP A 104 -5.86 16.19 -1.56
C ASP A 104 -5.00 17.20 -2.35
N ARG A 105 -3.68 17.01 -2.35
CA ARG A 105 -2.70 17.80 -3.12
C ARG A 105 -2.43 17.25 -4.53
N GLY A 106 -3.20 16.26 -4.97
CA GLY A 106 -3.13 15.73 -6.34
C GLY A 106 -2.09 14.63 -6.56
N ALA A 107 -1.65 13.92 -5.52
CA ALA A 107 -0.77 12.76 -5.70
C ALA A 107 -1.42 11.73 -6.65
N PRO A 108 -0.67 11.18 -7.62
CA PRO A 108 -1.17 10.16 -8.55
C PRO A 108 -1.23 8.80 -7.84
N VAL A 109 -2.39 8.51 -7.25
CA VAL A 109 -2.66 7.27 -6.49
C VAL A 109 -3.80 6.52 -7.16
N ASP A 110 -3.63 5.21 -7.37
CA ASP A 110 -4.64 4.35 -7.99
C ASP A 110 -5.65 3.80 -6.97
N LEU A 111 -5.21 3.50 -5.76
CA LEU A 111 -6.07 3.02 -4.69
C LEU A 111 -5.64 3.62 -3.36
N PHE A 112 -6.59 4.16 -2.61
CA PHE A 112 -6.40 4.60 -1.23
C PHE A 112 -7.06 3.62 -0.27
N ALA A 113 -6.29 3.08 0.68
CA ALA A 113 -6.77 2.19 1.74
C ALA A 113 -6.53 2.84 3.10
N ALA A 114 -7.59 3.39 3.67
CA ALA A 114 -7.57 4.18 4.90
C ALA A 114 -7.90 3.32 6.13
N ALA A 115 -7.18 3.51 7.22
CA ALA A 115 -7.48 2.87 8.50
C ALA A 115 -8.69 3.50 9.24
N ASN A 116 -9.30 4.54 8.69
CA ASN A 116 -10.57 5.10 9.17
C ASN A 116 -11.34 5.70 8.01
N LYS A 117 -12.61 5.28 7.86
CA LYS A 117 -13.53 5.70 6.79
C LYS A 117 -13.70 7.22 6.69
N LYS A 118 -13.56 7.95 7.80
CA LYS A 118 -13.70 9.42 7.86
C LYS A 118 -12.83 10.11 6.81
N PHE A 119 -11.59 9.66 6.60
CA PHE A 119 -10.68 10.27 5.63
C PHE A 119 -11.12 10.05 4.18
N VAL A 120 -11.70 8.89 3.88
CA VAL A 120 -12.29 8.61 2.56
C VAL A 120 -13.54 9.47 2.35
N GLU A 121 -14.40 9.60 3.38
CA GLU A 121 -15.59 10.44 3.34
C GLU A 121 -15.26 11.94 3.18
N GLU A 122 -14.16 12.41 3.77
CA GLU A 122 -13.68 13.78 3.61
C GLU A 122 -13.17 14.05 2.18
N LEU A 123 -12.42 13.12 1.59
CA LEU A 123 -12.00 13.21 0.18
C LEU A 123 -13.20 13.13 -0.78
N ASP A 124 -14.22 12.33 -0.46
CA ASP A 124 -15.45 12.25 -1.23
C ASP A 124 -16.22 13.57 -1.24
N LYS A 125 -16.38 14.20 -0.07
CA LYS A 125 -17.02 15.52 0.05
C LYS A 125 -16.30 16.61 -0.78
N LYS A 126 -14.97 16.47 -0.95
CA LYS A 126 -14.15 17.34 -1.80
C LYS A 126 -14.24 16.96 -3.28
N GLY A 127 -14.95 15.89 -3.65
CA GLY A 127 -15.04 15.40 -5.02
C GLY A 127 -13.77 14.77 -5.57
N LEU A 128 -12.84 14.33 -4.70
CA LEU A 128 -11.51 13.83 -5.08
C LEU A 128 -11.44 12.32 -5.30
N ILE A 129 -12.51 11.58 -5.01
CA ILE A 129 -12.60 10.14 -5.25
C ILE A 129 -13.82 9.80 -6.11
N PHE A 130 -13.83 8.61 -6.71
CA PHE A 130 -15.03 8.03 -7.31
C PHE A 130 -15.91 7.49 -6.19
N SER A 131 -17.02 8.16 -5.88
CA SER A 131 -17.89 7.86 -4.74
C SER A 131 -18.47 6.45 -4.76
N ASP A 132 -18.69 5.87 -5.94
CA ASP A 132 -19.17 4.52 -6.19
C ASP A 132 -18.14 3.42 -5.87
N THR A 133 -16.87 3.81 -5.65
CA THR A 133 -15.78 2.86 -5.35
C THR A 133 -15.50 2.69 -3.87
N LYS A 134 -16.18 3.45 -3.00
CA LYS A 134 -16.03 3.33 -1.54
C LYS A 134 -16.47 1.96 -1.04
N ALA A 135 -15.58 1.26 -0.34
CA ALA A 135 -15.90 -0.03 0.23
C ALA A 135 -15.18 -0.25 1.57
N LEU A 136 -15.92 -0.69 2.58
CA LEU A 136 -15.33 -1.18 3.83
C LEU A 136 -14.58 -2.49 3.53
N TYR A 137 -13.36 -2.63 4.07
CA TYR A 137 -12.59 -3.87 3.92
C TYR A 137 -12.27 -4.55 5.25
N GLY A 138 -12.46 -3.87 6.39
CA GLY A 138 -12.28 -4.47 7.70
C GLY A 138 -12.41 -3.48 8.84
N VAL A 139 -12.34 -4.01 10.06
CA VAL A 139 -12.22 -3.23 11.30
C VAL A 139 -10.91 -3.63 11.96
N GLY A 140 -10.06 -2.64 12.24
CA GLY A 140 -8.78 -2.82 12.90
C GLY A 140 -8.94 -2.99 14.42
N ARG A 141 -7.95 -3.61 15.05
CA ARG A 141 -7.84 -3.77 16.51
C ARG A 141 -6.46 -3.34 16.98
N ILE A 142 -6.34 -2.91 18.24
CA ILE A 142 -5.09 -2.47 18.86
C ILE A 142 -4.59 -3.45 19.91
N THR A 143 -3.26 -3.53 20.06
CA THR A 143 -2.59 -4.41 21.02
C THR A 143 -1.52 -3.66 21.78
N LEU A 144 -1.26 -4.07 23.03
CA LEU A 144 -0.02 -3.80 23.73
C LEU A 144 1.04 -4.79 23.20
N TRP A 145 2.10 -4.31 22.59
CA TRP A 145 3.13 -5.15 22.00
C TRP A 145 4.50 -4.91 22.61
N GLN A 146 5.19 -5.99 22.94
CA GLN A 146 6.53 -6.01 23.51
C GLN A 146 7.44 -6.87 22.66
N LYS A 147 8.71 -6.46 22.52
CA LYS A 147 9.70 -7.28 21.81
C LYS A 147 9.92 -8.61 22.52
N GLU A 148 10.39 -9.59 21.78
CA GLU A 148 10.85 -10.87 22.31
C GLU A 148 11.92 -10.66 23.38
N GLY A 149 11.86 -11.46 24.45
CA GLY A 149 12.77 -11.34 25.60
C GLY A 149 12.39 -10.24 26.60
N SER A 150 11.30 -9.48 26.38
CA SER A 150 10.82 -8.55 27.40
C SER A 150 10.40 -9.29 28.67
N THR A 151 10.88 -8.79 29.82
CA THR A 151 10.55 -9.30 31.18
C THR A 151 9.35 -8.58 31.79
N LEU A 152 8.81 -7.56 31.13
CA LEU A 152 7.65 -6.81 31.65
C LEU A 152 6.38 -7.67 31.60
N GLU A 153 5.67 -7.69 32.71
CA GLU A 153 4.38 -8.37 32.85
C GLU A 153 3.24 -7.37 32.65
N ILE A 154 2.75 -7.30 31.38
CA ILE A 154 1.68 -6.40 30.96
C ILE A 154 0.46 -7.23 30.58
N LYS A 155 -0.63 -7.06 31.32
CA LYS A 155 -1.89 -7.78 31.13
C LYS A 155 -3.01 -6.87 30.63
N ASP A 156 -2.94 -5.59 30.98
CA ASP A 156 -3.98 -4.60 30.73
C ASP A 156 -3.36 -3.25 30.37
N ILE A 157 -4.11 -2.40 29.67
CA ILE A 157 -3.68 -1.05 29.33
C ILE A 157 -3.38 -0.19 30.56
N LYS A 158 -4.02 -0.45 31.70
CA LYS A 158 -3.77 0.24 32.97
C LYS A 158 -2.38 -0.05 33.52
N ASP A 159 -1.77 -1.17 33.16
CA ASP A 159 -0.40 -1.49 33.58
C ASP A 159 0.64 -0.48 33.09
N LEU A 160 0.33 0.32 32.08
CA LEU A 160 1.22 1.34 31.51
C LEU A 160 1.66 2.40 32.52
N ILE A 161 0.89 2.64 33.58
CA ILE A 161 1.29 3.61 34.63
C ILE A 161 2.37 3.06 35.58
N LYS A 162 2.62 1.75 35.58
CA LYS A 162 3.61 1.12 36.47
C LYS A 162 4.99 1.82 36.36
N PRO A 163 5.72 1.93 37.49
CA PRO A 163 6.98 2.68 37.53
C PRO A 163 8.12 2.05 36.73
N GLU A 164 8.07 0.74 36.46
CA GLU A 164 9.03 0.04 35.62
C GLU A 164 8.89 0.39 34.13
N ILE A 165 7.72 0.87 33.68
CA ILE A 165 7.50 1.32 32.32
C ILE A 165 7.90 2.79 32.22
N LYS A 166 8.92 3.07 31.43
CA LYS A 166 9.48 4.43 31.25
C LYS A 166 9.04 5.08 29.95
N ARG A 167 8.92 4.30 28.86
CA ARG A 167 8.62 4.81 27.51
C ARG A 167 7.63 3.89 26.80
N VAL A 168 6.57 4.49 26.27
CA VAL A 168 5.50 3.81 25.54
C VAL A 168 5.36 4.47 24.17
N ALA A 169 5.54 3.71 23.09
CA ALA A 169 5.30 4.24 21.75
C ALA A 169 3.82 4.11 21.36
N ILE A 170 3.29 5.17 20.78
CA ILE A 170 1.99 5.21 20.12
C ILE A 170 2.09 5.93 18.78
N ALA A 171 1.22 5.63 17.82
CA ALA A 171 1.15 6.44 16.61
C ALA A 171 0.63 7.85 16.95
N ASN A 172 1.10 8.87 16.23
CA ASN A 172 0.70 10.26 16.50
C ASN A 172 -0.82 10.45 16.24
N PRO A 173 -1.63 10.75 17.28
CA PRO A 173 -3.07 10.88 17.16
C PRO A 173 -3.53 12.06 16.30
N ASP A 174 -2.66 13.01 15.95
CA ASP A 174 -3.02 14.16 15.11
C ASP A 174 -3.36 13.74 13.66
N HIS A 175 -2.79 12.63 13.18
CA HIS A 175 -2.98 12.19 11.81
C HIS A 175 -3.09 10.66 11.64
N ALA A 176 -2.85 9.86 12.70
CA ALA A 176 -2.91 8.41 12.64
C ALA A 176 -4.16 7.86 13.37
N PRO A 177 -5.08 7.15 12.68
CA PRO A 177 -6.28 6.59 13.29
C PRO A 177 -5.99 5.66 14.47
N TYR A 178 -4.94 4.86 14.39
CA TYR A 178 -4.49 4.00 15.48
C TYR A 178 -4.01 4.78 16.70
N GLY A 179 -3.41 5.95 16.49
CA GLY A 179 -3.06 6.88 17.56
C GLY A 179 -4.29 7.48 18.24
N VAL A 180 -5.31 7.84 17.46
CA VAL A 180 -6.60 8.30 18.00
C VAL A 180 -7.25 7.23 18.85
N ALA A 181 -7.35 5.99 18.34
CA ALA A 181 -7.90 4.85 19.08
C ALA A 181 -7.12 4.56 20.36
N THR A 182 -5.79 4.65 20.32
CA THR A 182 -4.92 4.50 21.50
C THR A 182 -5.21 5.57 22.55
N ARG A 183 -5.31 6.84 22.12
CA ARG A 183 -5.65 7.95 23.02
C ARG A 183 -7.02 7.76 23.64
N GLU A 184 -8.04 7.40 22.84
CA GLU A 184 -9.38 7.12 23.33
C GLU A 184 -9.38 5.98 24.37
N ALA A 185 -8.66 4.88 24.11
CA ALA A 185 -8.52 3.78 25.04
C ALA A 185 -7.86 4.19 26.37
N MET A 186 -6.79 4.98 26.33
CA MET A 186 -6.14 5.49 27.53
C MET A 186 -7.02 6.47 28.30
N GLN A 187 -7.78 7.31 27.60
CA GLN A 187 -8.74 8.26 28.20
C GLN A 187 -9.91 7.53 28.86
N SER A 188 -10.44 6.48 28.24
CA SER A 188 -11.58 5.71 28.78
C SER A 188 -11.25 5.03 30.10
N VAL A 189 -9.97 4.69 30.33
CA VAL A 189 -9.51 4.10 31.60
C VAL A 189 -8.80 5.11 32.53
N GLY A 190 -8.76 6.41 32.14
CA GLY A 190 -8.29 7.50 33.00
C GLY A 190 -6.77 7.62 33.14
N ILE A 191 -5.95 7.06 32.21
CA ILE A 191 -4.49 7.05 32.33
C ILE A 191 -3.77 8.01 31.34
N TRP A 192 -4.50 8.62 30.42
CA TRP A 192 -3.91 9.46 29.36
C TRP A 192 -2.99 10.54 29.89
N GLU A 193 -3.44 11.33 30.87
CA GLU A 193 -2.68 12.44 31.43
C GLU A 193 -1.44 11.96 32.21
N ALA A 194 -1.54 10.86 32.93
CA ALA A 194 -0.42 10.30 33.67
C ALA A 194 0.69 9.73 32.77
N LEU A 195 0.37 9.42 31.51
CA LEU A 195 1.32 8.86 30.56
C LEU A 195 2.02 9.89 29.67
N GLN A 196 1.61 11.15 29.66
CA GLN A 196 2.14 12.16 28.74
C GLN A 196 3.69 12.21 28.71
N SER A 197 4.33 12.15 29.88
CA SER A 197 5.80 12.18 29.99
C SER A 197 6.50 10.89 29.51
N LYS A 198 5.74 9.79 29.34
CA LYS A 198 6.26 8.49 28.89
C LYS A 198 6.00 8.24 27.39
N LEU A 199 5.14 9.04 26.74
CA LEU A 199 4.75 8.81 25.36
C LEU A 199 5.85 9.15 24.38
N VAL A 200 6.01 8.29 23.37
CA VAL A 200 6.85 8.48 22.19
C VAL A 200 5.96 8.33 20.96
N PHE A 201 5.90 9.36 20.14
CA PHE A 201 5.02 9.39 18.97
C PHE A 201 5.72 8.89 17.72
N GLY A 202 5.15 7.86 17.07
CA GLY A 202 5.53 7.42 15.74
C GLY A 202 4.70 8.13 14.67
N GLU A 203 5.30 8.43 13.53
CA GLU A 203 4.62 9.03 12.38
C GLU A 203 3.48 8.15 11.83
N ASN A 204 3.58 6.85 12.02
CA ASN A 204 2.55 5.88 11.67
C ASN A 204 2.67 4.64 12.57
N ILE A 205 1.69 3.75 12.47
CA ILE A 205 1.61 2.59 13.36
C ILE A 205 2.76 1.58 13.14
N LYS A 206 3.37 1.51 11.94
CA LYS A 206 4.52 0.63 11.69
C LYS A 206 5.80 1.18 12.32
N GLN A 207 6.04 2.49 12.21
CA GLN A 207 7.17 3.13 12.91
C GLN A 207 7.04 3.01 14.44
N THR A 208 5.80 3.10 14.94
CA THR A 208 5.50 2.87 16.36
C THR A 208 5.97 1.48 16.81
N GLN A 209 5.68 0.44 16.01
CA GLN A 209 6.18 -0.92 16.26
C GLN A 209 7.72 -0.97 16.24
N GLN A 210 8.36 -0.33 15.26
CA GLN A 210 9.81 -0.31 15.13
C GLN A 210 10.51 0.24 16.38
N TYR A 211 9.96 1.25 17.05
CA TYR A 211 10.53 1.78 18.28
C TYR A 211 10.62 0.72 19.38
N ALA A 212 9.62 -0.15 19.49
CA ALA A 212 9.66 -1.26 20.45
C ALA A 212 10.54 -2.43 19.96
N GLU A 213 10.52 -2.75 18.67
CA GLU A 213 11.39 -3.76 18.05
C GLU A 213 12.87 -3.46 18.31
N THR A 214 13.27 -2.20 18.16
CA THR A 214 14.66 -1.75 18.36
C THR A 214 15.03 -1.48 19.82
N GLY A 215 14.07 -1.58 20.75
CA GLY A 215 14.29 -1.32 22.17
C GLY A 215 14.41 0.15 22.55
N ASN A 216 14.01 1.07 21.66
CA ASN A 216 13.96 2.51 21.96
C ASN A 216 12.85 2.88 22.93
N VAL A 217 11.88 1.99 23.13
CA VAL A 217 10.80 2.06 24.12
C VAL A 217 10.59 0.69 24.77
N ASP A 218 9.93 0.67 25.91
CA ASP A 218 9.67 -0.55 26.68
C ASP A 218 8.59 -1.41 25.99
N LEU A 219 7.58 -0.76 25.42
CA LEU A 219 6.50 -1.37 24.66
C LEU A 219 5.84 -0.35 23.72
N ALA A 220 5.01 -0.86 22.82
CA ALA A 220 4.23 -0.02 21.90
C ALA A 220 2.76 -0.45 21.87
N ILE A 221 1.85 0.50 21.62
CA ILE A 221 0.49 0.18 21.21
C ILE A 221 0.45 0.20 19.69
N VAL A 222 0.14 -0.97 19.12
CA VAL A 222 0.22 -1.20 17.68
C VAL A 222 -1.05 -1.86 17.14
N ALA A 223 -1.19 -1.95 15.83
CA ALA A 223 -2.24 -2.72 15.19
C ALA A 223 -2.07 -4.22 15.43
N LEU A 224 -3.16 -4.94 15.68
CA LEU A 224 -3.13 -6.41 15.79
C LEU A 224 -2.51 -7.04 14.53
N SER A 225 -2.81 -6.49 13.34
CA SER A 225 -2.26 -6.95 12.06
C SER A 225 -0.73 -6.91 11.98
N LEU A 226 -0.10 -6.05 12.76
CA LEU A 226 1.36 -5.99 12.88
C LEU A 226 1.91 -6.94 13.96
N SER A 227 1.06 -7.40 14.88
CA SER A 227 1.45 -8.23 16.03
C SER A 227 1.39 -9.73 15.74
N VAL A 228 0.36 -10.19 15.04
CA VAL A 228 0.02 -11.64 14.91
C VAL A 228 1.08 -12.51 14.26
N ASN A 229 1.92 -11.95 13.39
CA ASN A 229 2.97 -12.70 12.66
C ASN A 229 4.38 -12.22 13.00
N LYS A 230 4.54 -11.60 14.17
CA LYS A 230 5.84 -11.13 14.67
C LYS A 230 6.22 -11.83 15.97
N SER A 231 7.51 -12.11 16.12
CA SER A 231 8.06 -12.51 17.43
C SER A 231 7.83 -11.37 18.43
N GLY A 232 7.50 -11.74 19.66
CA GLY A 232 7.17 -10.81 20.73
C GLY A 232 5.92 -11.23 21.49
N LYS A 233 5.64 -10.52 22.59
CA LYS A 233 4.41 -10.72 23.38
C LYS A 233 3.41 -9.63 23.04
N TRP A 234 2.16 -9.98 22.92
CA TRP A 234 1.12 -8.98 22.75
C TRP A 234 -0.15 -9.32 23.53
N THR A 235 -0.87 -8.31 23.94
CA THR A 235 -2.16 -8.41 24.63
C THR A 235 -3.16 -7.54 23.87
N LEU A 236 -4.31 -8.08 23.53
CA LEU A 236 -5.37 -7.34 22.86
C LEU A 236 -5.94 -6.28 23.80
N ILE A 237 -6.11 -5.05 23.32
CA ILE A 237 -6.83 -4.01 24.03
C ILE A 237 -8.33 -4.17 23.69
N PRO A 238 -9.22 -4.18 24.71
CA PRO A 238 -10.66 -4.36 24.51
C PRO A 238 -11.22 -3.29 23.56
N SER A 239 -12.04 -3.73 22.60
CA SER A 239 -12.58 -2.86 21.55
C SER A 239 -13.58 -1.82 22.05
N GLU A 240 -14.18 -2.03 23.21
CA GLU A 240 -15.10 -1.09 23.87
C GLU A 240 -14.39 0.15 24.45
N LEU A 241 -13.06 0.13 24.55
CA LEU A 241 -12.28 1.25 25.08
C LEU A 241 -12.04 2.37 24.06
N HIS A 242 -12.33 2.13 22.80
CA HIS A 242 -12.16 3.11 21.72
C HIS A 242 -13.23 2.96 20.64
N LYS A 243 -13.40 3.98 19.80
CA LYS A 243 -14.28 3.89 18.64
C LYS A 243 -13.77 2.87 17.63
N PRO A 244 -14.68 2.18 16.91
CA PRO A 244 -14.27 1.21 15.90
C PRO A 244 -13.35 1.81 14.82
N LEU A 245 -12.28 1.12 14.51
CA LEU A 245 -11.38 1.46 13.40
C LEU A 245 -11.93 0.90 12.08
N GLU A 246 -13.05 1.44 11.63
CA GLU A 246 -13.70 1.04 10.36
C GLU A 246 -12.84 1.49 9.18
N GLN A 247 -12.26 0.53 8.50
CA GLN A 247 -11.31 0.75 7.42
C GLN A 247 -11.99 0.71 6.06
N MET A 248 -11.70 1.72 5.23
CA MET A 248 -12.36 1.91 3.93
C MET A 248 -11.33 2.16 2.84
N LEU A 249 -11.57 1.56 1.68
CA LEU A 249 -10.82 1.87 0.46
C LEU A 249 -11.69 2.71 -0.50
N ALA A 250 -11.01 3.44 -1.39
CA ALA A 250 -11.63 4.15 -2.51
C ALA A 250 -10.58 4.42 -3.61
N ILE A 251 -11.05 4.74 -4.81
CA ILE A 251 -10.22 5.09 -5.95
C ILE A 251 -10.22 6.61 -6.12
N PRO A 252 -9.05 7.28 -6.01
CA PRO A 252 -8.94 8.71 -6.28
C PRO A 252 -9.22 9.03 -7.75
N LYS A 253 -9.82 10.20 -8.02
CA LYS A 253 -10.04 10.67 -9.40
C LYS A 253 -8.74 11.00 -10.14
N SER A 254 -7.63 11.17 -9.41
CA SER A 254 -6.29 11.32 -9.96
C SER A 254 -5.67 10.01 -10.46
N SER A 255 -6.35 8.86 -10.26
CA SER A 255 -5.86 7.56 -10.73
C SER A 255 -5.73 7.54 -12.26
N PRO A 256 -4.55 7.20 -12.81
CA PRO A 256 -4.40 6.95 -14.24
C PRO A 256 -4.98 5.60 -14.69
N HIS A 257 -5.30 4.68 -13.74
CA HIS A 257 -5.76 3.33 -14.05
C HIS A 257 -7.00 2.90 -13.25
N PRO A 258 -8.09 3.70 -13.24
CA PRO A 258 -9.23 3.48 -12.33
C PRO A 258 -9.90 2.11 -12.51
N ASP A 259 -9.99 1.59 -13.74
CA ASP A 259 -10.64 0.29 -13.98
C ASP A 259 -9.82 -0.89 -13.47
N VAL A 260 -8.48 -0.81 -13.55
CA VAL A 260 -7.60 -1.84 -12.98
C VAL A 260 -7.60 -1.74 -11.45
N ALA A 261 -7.62 -0.53 -10.90
CA ALA A 261 -7.74 -0.29 -9.47
C ALA A 261 -9.06 -0.84 -8.88
N LYS A 262 -10.19 -0.71 -9.62
CA LYS A 262 -11.48 -1.34 -9.24
C LYS A 262 -11.36 -2.86 -9.14
N LYS A 263 -10.64 -3.50 -10.05
CA LYS A 263 -10.40 -4.95 -10.00
C LYS A 263 -9.57 -5.35 -8.77
N LEU A 264 -8.53 -4.58 -8.43
CA LEU A 264 -7.75 -4.80 -7.21
C LEU A 264 -8.61 -4.60 -5.95
N ALA A 265 -9.42 -3.54 -5.89
CA ALA A 265 -10.35 -3.29 -4.79
C ALA A 265 -11.35 -4.45 -4.59
N ALA A 266 -11.89 -4.98 -5.69
CA ALA A 266 -12.76 -6.15 -5.67
C ALA A 266 -12.01 -7.42 -5.21
N PHE A 267 -10.75 -7.60 -5.59
CA PHE A 267 -9.92 -8.72 -5.15
C PHE A 267 -9.63 -8.68 -3.65
N ILE A 268 -9.31 -7.49 -3.10
CA ILE A 268 -9.10 -7.29 -1.66
C ILE A 268 -10.36 -7.70 -0.87
N ASN A 269 -11.54 -7.33 -1.35
CA ASN A 269 -12.83 -7.67 -0.75
C ASN A 269 -13.40 -9.03 -1.20
N GLY A 270 -12.72 -9.73 -2.10
CA GLY A 270 -13.04 -11.08 -2.55
C GLY A 270 -12.58 -12.15 -1.55
N GLU A 271 -12.87 -13.40 -1.86
CA GLU A 271 -12.62 -14.56 -0.98
C GLU A 271 -11.15 -14.62 -0.50
N LYS A 272 -10.19 -14.53 -1.43
CA LYS A 272 -8.75 -14.64 -1.13
C LYS A 272 -8.25 -13.48 -0.27
N GLY A 273 -8.65 -12.26 -0.60
CA GLY A 273 -8.28 -11.07 0.18
C GLY A 273 -8.88 -11.13 1.59
N ARG A 274 -10.17 -11.45 1.71
CA ARG A 274 -10.86 -11.58 3.00
C ARG A 274 -10.25 -12.67 3.88
N LEU A 275 -9.82 -13.80 3.31
CA LEU A 275 -9.14 -14.86 4.04
C LEU A 275 -7.82 -14.36 4.67
N LEU A 276 -7.02 -13.64 3.91
CA LEU A 276 -5.78 -13.03 4.40
C LEU A 276 -6.07 -11.95 5.45
N MET A 277 -7.07 -11.09 5.24
CA MET A 277 -7.44 -10.08 6.23
C MET A 277 -7.81 -10.70 7.58
N ARG A 278 -8.60 -11.82 7.59
CA ARG A 278 -8.89 -12.57 8.84
C ARG A 278 -7.62 -13.14 9.49
N LYS A 279 -6.71 -13.73 8.69
CA LYS A 279 -5.42 -14.27 9.17
C LYS A 279 -4.64 -13.19 9.92
N TYR A 280 -4.71 -11.94 9.47
CA TYR A 280 -4.06 -10.80 10.10
C TYR A 280 -4.90 -10.12 11.19
N GLY A 281 -6.01 -10.72 11.60
CA GLY A 281 -6.79 -10.30 12.76
C GLY A 281 -7.77 -9.16 12.51
N PHE A 282 -8.06 -8.81 11.25
CA PHE A 282 -9.15 -7.90 10.94
C PHE A 282 -10.51 -8.55 11.12
N ILE A 283 -11.48 -7.79 11.65
CA ILE A 283 -12.89 -8.16 11.66
C ILE A 283 -13.48 -7.67 10.34
N LEU A 284 -14.11 -8.54 9.58
CA LEU A 284 -14.64 -8.16 8.27
C LEU A 284 -16.06 -7.62 8.38
N ALA A 285 -16.47 -6.85 7.35
CA ALA A 285 -17.82 -6.29 7.30
C ALA A 285 -18.88 -7.39 7.48
N GLY A 286 -19.79 -7.19 8.42
CA GLY A 286 -20.85 -8.15 8.80
C GLY A 286 -20.45 -9.21 9.85
N GLU A 287 -19.18 -9.24 10.27
CA GLU A 287 -18.72 -10.13 11.35
C GLU A 287 -18.76 -9.44 12.72
N LYS A 288 -18.97 -10.24 13.76
CA LYS A 288 -18.82 -9.76 15.14
C LYS A 288 -17.37 -9.96 15.61
N PRO A 289 -16.85 -9.10 16.51
CA PRO A 289 -15.58 -9.35 17.16
C PRO A 289 -15.62 -10.73 17.84
N THR A 290 -14.68 -11.60 17.49
CA THR A 290 -14.40 -12.78 18.30
C THR A 290 -13.56 -12.34 19.48
N SER A 291 -14.04 -12.61 20.70
CA SER A 291 -13.38 -12.37 21.97
C SER A 291 -12.01 -13.07 22.03
#